data_f87fde4f0ca9175beb33c3a756f8db16
#
_entry.id   f87fde4f0ca9175beb33c3a756f8db16
#
_cell.length_a   1.000
_cell.length_b   1.000
_cell.length_c   1.000
_cell.angle_alpha   90.00
_cell.angle_beta   90.00
_cell.angle_gamma   90.00
#
_symmetry.space_group_name_H-M   'P 1'
#
loop_
_entity.id
_entity.type
_entity.pdbx_description
1 polymer ?
#
loop_
_entity_poly.entity_id
_entity_poly.type
_entity_poly.pdbx_seq_one_letter_code
_entity_poly.pdbx_strand_id
1 'polypeptide(L)' 'MKYLIGIIFIINSEAHVEWRNINTDCQNWWDNNLIVVERKEYKHMHNMYLHFIDKIPVMGYICKQ' A
#
# COMPACT_ATOMS: atom_id res chain seq x y z
N MET A 1 -1.92 -22.47 -1.42
CA MET A 1 -0.52 -21.99 -1.29
C MET A 1 -0.50 -20.71 -0.46
N LYS A 2 0.52 -20.58 0.38
CA LYS A 2 0.71 -19.36 1.18
C LYS A 2 1.66 -18.41 0.45
N TYR A 3 1.33 -17.15 0.49
CA TYR A 3 2.17 -16.10 -0.06
C TYR A 3 2.69 -15.24 1.07
N LEU A 4 3.83 -14.60 0.81
CA LEU A 4 4.43 -13.65 1.73
C LEU A 4 4.42 -12.28 1.03
N ILE A 5 3.74 -11.31 1.63
CA ILE A 5 3.70 -9.95 1.10
C ILE A 5 4.53 -9.03 1.99
N GLY A 6 5.43 -8.28 1.37
CA GLY A 6 6.17 -7.21 2.03
C GLY A 6 5.52 -5.88 1.72
N ILE A 7 4.88 -5.27 2.70
CA ILE A 7 4.20 -3.98 2.54
C ILE A 7 5.18 -2.87 2.87
N ILE A 8 5.37 -1.94 1.94
CA ILE A 8 6.31 -0.83 2.12
C ILE A 8 5.53 0.35 2.69
N PHE A 9 5.59 0.52 4.01
CA PHE A 9 4.96 1.63 4.72
C PHE A 9 5.88 2.84 4.76
N ILE A 10 5.28 4.02 4.73
CA ILE A 10 5.99 5.29 4.95
C ILE A 10 5.64 5.76 6.36
N ILE A 11 6.64 5.74 7.23
CA ILE A 11 6.50 6.17 8.62
C ILE A 11 7.60 7.19 8.91
N ASN A 12 7.22 8.38 9.35
CA ASN A 12 8.15 9.48 9.62
C ASN A 12 9.09 9.77 8.44
N SER A 13 8.53 9.78 7.23
CA SER A 13 9.27 10.02 5.98
C SER A 13 10.31 8.93 5.64
N GLU A 14 10.20 7.77 6.27
CA GLU A 14 11.08 6.61 6.00
C GLU A 14 10.28 5.42 5.53
N ALA A 15 10.87 4.63 4.63
CA ALA A 15 10.24 3.41 4.14
C ALA A 15 10.54 2.25 5.10
N HIS A 16 9.48 1.55 5.50
CA HIS A 16 9.57 0.37 6.38
C HIS A 16 8.84 -0.78 5.71
N VAL A 17 9.47 -1.94 5.63
CA VAL A 17 8.86 -3.14 5.04
C VAL A 17 8.34 -4.03 6.16
N GLU A 18 7.04 -4.35 6.11
CA GLU A 18 6.42 -5.31 7.01
C GLU A 18 6.01 -6.54 6.22
N TRP A 19 6.47 -7.71 6.61
CA TRP A 19 6.16 -8.97 5.97
C TRP A 19 4.98 -9.64 6.64
N ARG A 20 3.99 -10.05 5.82
CA ARG A 20 2.79 -10.74 6.31
C ARG A 20 2.56 -12.01 5.50
N ASN A 21 2.13 -13.07 6.19
CA ASN A 21 1.65 -14.29 5.54
C ASN A 21 0.19 -14.09 5.14
N ILE A 22 -0.13 -14.39 3.88
CA ILE A 22 -1.47 -14.23 3.34
C ILE A 22 -1.90 -15.50 2.63
N ASN A 23 -3.21 -15.76 2.58
CA ASN A 23 -3.79 -16.98 2.00
C ASN A 23 -4.25 -16.81 0.56
N THR A 24 -4.09 -15.63 0.00
CA THR A 24 -4.43 -15.32 -1.39
C THR A 24 -3.19 -14.74 -2.07
N ASP A 25 -3.21 -14.61 -3.39
CA ASP A 25 -2.08 -13.98 -4.07
C ASP A 25 -1.95 -12.51 -3.63
N CYS A 26 -0.73 -11.97 -3.78
CA CYS A 26 -0.41 -10.64 -3.30
C CYS A 26 -1.27 -9.56 -3.97
N GLN A 27 -1.55 -9.70 -5.26
CA GLN A 27 -2.36 -8.73 -6.01
C GLN A 27 -3.78 -8.63 -5.43
N ASN A 28 -4.43 -9.78 -5.20
CA ASN A 28 -5.76 -9.81 -4.62
C ASN A 28 -5.78 -9.25 -3.20
N TRP A 29 -4.79 -9.62 -2.40
CA TRP A 29 -4.70 -9.10 -1.03
C TRP A 29 -4.54 -7.58 -1.04
N TRP A 30 -3.65 -7.09 -1.90
CA TRP A 30 -3.38 -5.66 -2.04
C TRP A 30 -4.64 -4.90 -2.46
N ASP A 31 -5.32 -5.38 -3.51
CA ASP A 31 -6.52 -4.72 -4.02
C ASP A 31 -7.66 -4.69 -3.00
N ASN A 32 -7.77 -5.72 -2.16
CA ASN A 32 -8.84 -5.81 -1.15
C ASN A 32 -8.55 -4.99 0.11
N ASN A 33 -7.30 -4.68 0.37
CA ASN A 33 -6.89 -3.98 1.61
C ASN A 33 -6.45 -2.54 1.39
N LEU A 34 -6.13 -2.19 0.16
CA LEU A 34 -5.67 -0.85 -0.18
C LEU A 34 -6.81 0.15 -0.15
N ILE A 35 -6.61 1.26 0.51
CA ILE A 35 -7.54 2.39 0.50
C ILE A 35 -6.87 3.51 -0.27
N VAL A 36 -7.54 3.98 -1.33
CA VAL A 36 -7.06 5.08 -2.15
C VAL A 36 -7.90 6.31 -1.86
N VAL A 37 -7.25 7.40 -1.47
CA VAL A 37 -7.90 8.66 -1.20
C VAL A 37 -7.45 9.68 -2.24
N GLU A 38 -8.39 10.26 -2.95
CA GLU A 38 -8.11 11.34 -3.88
C GLU A 38 -8.00 12.65 -3.11
N ARG A 39 -6.90 13.35 -3.30
CA ARG A 39 -6.70 14.66 -2.70
C ARG A 39 -6.65 15.73 -3.79
N LYS A 40 -7.61 16.64 -3.77
CA LYS A 40 -7.63 17.80 -4.67
C LYS A 40 -6.84 18.92 -3.99
N GLU A 41 -5.65 19.17 -4.52
CA GLU A 41 -4.87 20.31 -4.05
C GLU A 41 -4.99 21.46 -5.00
N TYR A 42 -4.99 22.46 -5.19
CA TYR A 42 -5.04 23.69 -6.00
C TYR A 42 -5.52 23.53 -7.45
N LYS A 43 -6.05 24.60 -7.99
CA LYS A 43 -6.65 24.71 -9.32
C LYS A 43 -5.74 24.33 -10.49
N HIS A 44 -4.44 24.26 -10.28
CA HIS A 44 -3.46 24.03 -11.35
C HIS A 44 -2.64 22.75 -11.17
N MET A 45 -2.90 21.99 -10.11
CA MET A 45 -2.18 20.75 -9.86
C MET A 45 -3.06 19.55 -10.16
N HIS A 46 -2.44 18.49 -10.65
CA HIS A 46 -3.13 17.24 -10.86
C HIS A 46 -3.61 16.67 -9.52
N ASN A 47 -4.74 15.95 -9.55
CA ASN A 47 -5.24 15.27 -8.37
C ASN A 47 -4.19 14.27 -7.88
N MET A 48 -3.89 14.32 -6.60
CA MET A 48 -3.00 13.34 -5.98
C MET A 48 -3.80 12.19 -5.39
N TYR A 49 -3.31 10.99 -5.60
CA TYR A 49 -3.92 9.79 -5.01
C TYR A 49 -3.01 9.30 -3.90
N LEU A 50 -3.55 9.19 -2.71
CA LEU A 50 -2.84 8.68 -1.54
C LEU A 50 -3.27 7.26 -1.27
N HIS A 51 -2.31 6.38 -1.02
CA HIS A 51 -2.53 4.96 -0.81
C HIS A 51 -2.25 4.61 0.65
N PHE A 52 -3.19 3.91 1.28
CA PHE A 52 -3.11 3.54 2.69
C PHE A 52 -3.43 2.06 2.89
N ILE A 53 -2.73 1.43 3.85
CA ILE A 53 -3.13 0.14 4.42
C ILE A 53 -3.10 0.31 5.93
N ASP A 54 -4.17 -0.13 6.60
CA ASP A 54 -4.35 0.04 8.05
C ASP A 54 -4.17 1.50 8.49
N LYS A 55 -4.63 2.44 7.66
CA LYS A 55 -4.54 3.89 7.87
C LYS A 55 -3.11 4.44 7.86
N ILE A 56 -2.15 3.66 7.37
CA ILE A 56 -0.75 4.07 7.26
C ILE A 56 -0.40 4.23 5.78
N PRO A 57 0.26 5.33 5.38
CA PRO A 57 0.66 5.51 3.98
C PRO A 57 1.59 4.40 3.49
N VAL A 58 1.37 3.95 2.26
CA VAL A 58 2.17 2.89 1.65
C VAL A 58 2.70 3.32 0.29
N MET A 59 3.84 2.79 -0.10
CA MET A 59 4.45 3.00 -1.42
C MET A 59 4.14 1.87 -2.39
N GLY A 60 4.02 0.66 -1.91
CA GLY A 60 3.85 -0.51 -2.74
C GLY A 60 4.06 -1.80 -1.95
N TYR A 61 4.25 -2.89 -2.67
CA TYR A 61 4.48 -4.19 -2.05
C TYR A 61 5.47 -5.04 -2.83
N ILE A 62 6.05 -6.01 -2.14
CA ILE A 62 6.91 -7.05 -2.69
C ILE A 62 6.22 -8.38 -2.43
N CYS A 63 6.16 -9.24 -3.43
CA CYS A 63 5.52 -10.54 -3.30
C CYS A 63 6.55 -11.67 -3.33
N LYS A 64 6.45 -12.57 -2.37
CA LYS A 64 7.23 -13.83 -2.37
C LYS A 64 6.28 -15.01 -2.23
N GLN A 65 6.59 -16.05 -2.96
CA GLN A 65 5.88 -17.31 -2.86
C GLN A 65 6.60 -18.27 -1.93
#